data_c78eef2a86e33599bd0e04f7ef17e386
#
_entry.id   c78eef2a86e33599bd0e04f7ef17e386
#
_cell.length_a   1.000
_cell.length_b   1.000
_cell.length_c   1.000
_cell.angle_alpha   90.00
_cell.angle_beta   90.00
_cell.angle_gamma   90.00
#
_symmetry.space_group_name_H-M   'P 1'
#
loop_
_entity.id
_entity.type
_entity.pdbx_description
1 polymer ?
#
loop_
_entity_poly.entity_id
_entity_poly.type
_entity_poly.pdbx_seq_one_letter_code
_entity_poly.pdbx_strand_id
1 'polypeptide(L)'
;MSQKIPWQERPAGCTDVMWRYSENPIIGRYDIPTSNSIFNSAVVPFGDGYAGVFRCDNKAVQMNIFAGFSKDAIHWEINHEPIVMKGGNTDFLHSEYKYDPRVTFIEDRYWVTWCNGYCGPTIGIAYTFDFKEFFQCENAFLPFNRNGVLFPEKINGKYAMLSRPSDNGHTPFGDIFISYSPDMKYWGEHRCVMKVTPFIDSAWQCTKIGAGAVPIKTKDGWLLFYHGVINTCNGFRYSMGAALLDLNNPSKVIARTQPYLLAPATLYETTGDVPNVVFPCAALHSIEEDKVAVYYGAADTVVGIAFGRISEIVKFTKENSL
;
A
#
# COMPACT_ATOMS: atom_id res chain seq x y z
N MET A 1 6.56 3.41 24.89
CA MET A 1 5.18 2.90 25.06
C MET A 1 4.72 2.42 23.69
N SER A 2 4.15 1.22 23.58
CA SER A 2 3.55 0.74 22.34
C SER A 2 2.39 1.68 21.98
N GLN A 3 2.40 2.27 20.79
CA GLN A 3 1.30 3.13 20.35
C GLN A 3 0.04 2.29 20.17
N LYS A 4 -1.07 2.79 20.70
CA LYS A 4 -2.35 2.11 20.63
C LYS A 4 -2.93 2.26 19.22
N ILE A 5 -2.88 1.18 18.40
CA ILE A 5 -3.46 1.21 17.05
C ILE A 5 -4.98 1.47 17.11
N PRO A 6 -5.58 2.10 16.09
CA PRO A 6 -7.03 2.23 16.02
C PRO A 6 -7.67 0.85 15.98
N TRP A 7 -8.78 0.68 16.70
CA TRP A 7 -9.43 -0.62 16.77
C TRP A 7 -10.94 -0.49 16.98
N GLN A 8 -11.66 -1.34 16.28
CA GLN A 8 -13.07 -1.63 16.52
C GLN A 8 -13.22 -3.14 16.65
N GLU A 9 -13.97 -3.60 17.63
CA GLU A 9 -14.27 -5.04 17.76
C GLU A 9 -15.12 -5.51 16.57
N ARG A 10 -14.98 -6.79 16.26
CA ARG A 10 -15.76 -7.41 15.18
C ARG A 10 -17.25 -7.25 15.45
N PRO A 11 -18.05 -6.73 14.49
CA PRO A 11 -19.50 -6.60 14.66
C PRO A 11 -20.16 -7.95 14.97
N ALA A 12 -21.19 -7.92 15.82
CA ALA A 12 -21.94 -9.10 16.15
C ALA A 12 -22.54 -9.76 14.88
N GLY A 13 -22.35 -11.07 14.74
CA GLY A 13 -22.79 -11.83 13.56
C GLY A 13 -21.86 -11.72 12.33
N CYS A 14 -20.82 -10.91 12.36
CA CYS A 14 -19.81 -10.87 11.30
C CYS A 14 -18.89 -12.10 11.39
N THR A 15 -18.83 -12.88 10.33
CA THR A 15 -17.97 -14.08 10.22
C THR A 15 -16.72 -13.83 9.37
N ASP A 16 -16.60 -12.65 8.76
CA ASP A 16 -15.47 -12.29 7.92
C ASP A 16 -14.17 -12.18 8.73
N VAL A 17 -13.08 -12.57 8.13
CA VAL A 17 -11.74 -12.48 8.73
C VAL A 17 -11.29 -11.03 8.90
N MET A 18 -11.78 -10.14 8.03
CA MET A 18 -11.61 -8.69 8.13
C MET A 18 -12.95 -7.98 8.10
N TRP A 19 -13.06 -6.92 8.87
CA TRP A 19 -14.29 -6.11 8.93
C TRP A 19 -13.97 -4.61 8.82
N ARG A 20 -14.89 -3.88 8.22
CA ARG A 20 -14.76 -2.43 8.02
C ARG A 20 -15.02 -1.66 9.30
N TYR A 21 -14.36 -0.53 9.43
CA TYR A 21 -14.73 0.45 10.45
C TYR A 21 -16.14 0.99 10.17
N SER A 22 -16.95 1.14 11.24
CA SER A 22 -18.34 1.57 11.10
C SER A 22 -18.51 3.01 10.61
N GLU A 23 -17.50 3.87 10.89
CA GLU A 23 -17.47 5.29 10.53
C GLU A 23 -16.73 5.57 9.21
N ASN A 24 -16.45 4.54 8.39
CA ASN A 24 -15.84 4.75 7.08
C ASN A 24 -16.74 5.58 6.14
N PRO A 25 -16.14 6.42 5.27
CA PRO A 25 -14.71 6.67 5.09
C PRO A 25 -14.13 7.59 6.16
N ILE A 26 -12.86 7.37 6.55
CA ILE A 26 -12.17 8.18 7.56
C ILE A 26 -11.51 9.46 7.00
N ILE A 27 -11.27 9.49 5.70
CA ILE A 27 -10.79 10.68 4.97
C ILE A 27 -11.69 10.86 3.75
N GLY A 28 -12.29 12.02 3.65
CA GLY A 28 -13.21 12.38 2.59
C GLY A 28 -12.55 13.09 1.42
N ARG A 29 -13.33 13.29 0.37
CA ARG A 29 -12.92 13.92 -0.88
C ARG A 29 -12.41 15.36 -0.72
N TYR A 30 -12.92 16.09 0.28
CA TYR A 30 -12.73 17.52 0.42
C TYR A 30 -11.99 17.94 1.70
N ASP A 31 -11.30 17.00 2.34
CA ASP A 31 -10.50 17.28 3.54
C ASP A 31 -9.31 18.22 3.25
N ILE A 32 -8.90 18.31 1.98
CA ILE A 32 -8.05 19.37 1.45
C ILE A 32 -8.91 20.25 0.52
N PRO A 33 -8.94 21.59 0.68
CA PRO A 33 -9.86 22.48 -0.08
C PRO A 33 -9.73 22.40 -1.61
N THR A 34 -8.53 22.08 -2.11
CA THR A 34 -8.24 21.97 -3.55
C THR A 34 -8.40 20.57 -4.11
N SER A 35 -8.66 19.56 -3.26
CA SER A 35 -8.75 18.18 -3.69
C SER A 35 -10.02 17.88 -4.48
N ASN A 36 -9.89 16.93 -5.39
CA ASN A 36 -11.00 16.18 -5.98
C ASN A 36 -11.19 14.86 -5.25
N SER A 37 -10.10 14.20 -4.90
CA SER A 37 -10.08 12.90 -4.22
C SER A 37 -8.82 12.73 -3.38
N ILE A 38 -8.97 12.05 -2.22
CA ILE A 38 -7.87 11.70 -1.33
C ILE A 38 -7.97 10.20 -1.03
N PHE A 39 -6.97 9.43 -1.43
CA PHE A 39 -6.99 7.98 -1.32
C PHE A 39 -5.57 7.39 -1.32
N ASN A 40 -5.44 6.07 -1.23
CA ASN A 40 -4.16 5.35 -1.28
C ASN A 40 -3.08 5.96 -0.38
N SER A 41 -3.42 6.09 0.90
CA SER A 41 -2.59 6.77 1.90
C SER A 41 -1.66 5.81 2.63
N ALA A 42 -0.43 6.25 2.88
CA ALA A 42 0.53 5.55 3.73
C ALA A 42 0.56 6.17 5.12
N VAL A 43 0.46 5.36 6.16
CA VAL A 43 0.46 5.83 7.55
C VAL A 43 1.42 5.00 8.40
N VAL A 44 2.08 5.64 9.35
CA VAL A 44 3.04 5.00 10.27
C VAL A 44 2.96 5.63 11.67
N PRO A 45 3.40 4.93 12.72
CA PRO A 45 3.65 5.52 14.02
C PRO A 45 4.71 6.64 13.93
N PHE A 46 4.47 7.76 14.61
CA PHE A 46 5.39 8.89 14.65
C PHE A 46 5.25 9.68 15.96
N GLY A 47 6.35 9.83 16.71
CA GLY A 47 6.32 10.53 18.00
C GLY A 47 5.34 9.88 18.98
N ASP A 48 4.41 10.65 19.50
CA ASP A 48 3.33 10.21 20.39
C ASP A 48 2.00 9.97 19.64
N GLY A 49 2.01 10.08 18.29
CA GLY A 49 0.88 9.90 17.39
C GLY A 49 1.29 9.20 16.10
N TYR A 50 0.80 9.69 14.99
CA TYR A 50 0.97 9.11 13.67
C TYR A 50 1.32 10.17 12.65
N ALA A 51 2.06 9.78 11.62
CA ALA A 51 2.27 10.59 10.42
C ALA A 51 1.88 9.79 9.17
N GLY A 52 1.57 10.50 8.11
CA GLY A 52 1.19 9.86 6.86
C GLY A 52 1.60 10.66 5.63
N VAL A 53 1.61 9.95 4.50
CA VAL A 53 1.74 10.53 3.17
C VAL A 53 0.51 10.11 2.37
N PHE A 54 -0.21 11.10 1.86
CA PHE A 54 -1.56 10.96 1.28
C PHE A 54 -1.51 11.29 -0.20
N ARG A 55 -2.04 10.42 -1.05
CA ARG A 55 -2.32 10.79 -2.44
C ARG A 55 -3.51 11.72 -2.46
N CYS A 56 -3.36 12.84 -3.15
CA CYS A 56 -4.45 13.75 -3.45
C CYS A 56 -4.41 14.12 -4.93
N ASP A 57 -5.51 13.88 -5.62
CA ASP A 57 -5.73 14.32 -6.97
C ASP A 57 -6.57 15.61 -6.90
N ASN A 58 -6.09 16.69 -7.53
CA ASN A 58 -6.81 17.95 -7.54
C ASN A 58 -7.93 17.98 -8.61
N LYS A 59 -8.68 19.08 -8.68
CA LYS A 59 -9.77 19.23 -9.67
C LYS A 59 -9.31 19.32 -11.12
N ALA A 60 -8.01 19.49 -11.37
CA ALA A 60 -7.39 19.37 -12.71
C ALA A 60 -6.87 17.95 -12.98
N VAL A 61 -7.17 16.98 -12.09
CA VAL A 61 -6.71 15.59 -12.16
C VAL A 61 -5.17 15.48 -12.12
N GLN A 62 -4.52 16.42 -11.45
CA GLN A 62 -3.08 16.35 -11.20
C GLN A 62 -2.85 15.64 -9.88
N MET A 63 -2.04 14.58 -9.93
CA MET A 63 -1.75 13.69 -8.81
C MET A 63 -0.52 14.18 -8.03
N ASN A 64 -0.66 14.36 -6.73
CA ASN A 64 0.43 14.70 -5.84
C ASN A 64 0.31 13.99 -4.49
N ILE A 65 1.37 14.07 -3.69
CA ILE A 65 1.45 13.49 -2.35
C ILE A 65 1.59 14.60 -1.31
N PHE A 66 0.89 14.43 -0.19
CA PHE A 66 0.76 15.41 0.88
C PHE A 66 1.12 14.76 2.21
N ALA A 67 1.76 15.50 3.12
CA ALA A 67 2.02 15.03 4.47
C ALA A 67 0.84 15.36 5.41
N GLY A 68 0.66 14.55 6.44
CA GLY A 68 -0.35 14.82 7.47
C GLY A 68 -0.03 14.10 8.77
N PHE A 69 -0.72 14.50 9.84
CA PHE A 69 -0.51 13.98 11.18
C PHE A 69 -1.84 13.62 11.83
N SER A 70 -1.77 12.68 12.80
CA SER A 70 -2.93 12.27 13.58
C SER A 70 -2.51 11.88 14.99
N LYS A 71 -3.42 12.03 15.96
CA LYS A 71 -3.23 11.56 17.34
C LYS A 71 -3.78 10.15 17.56
N ASP A 72 -4.76 9.75 16.76
CA ASP A 72 -5.51 8.50 16.93
C ASP A 72 -5.52 7.60 15.69
N ALA A 73 -4.86 8.03 14.61
CA ALA A 73 -4.83 7.35 13.31
C ALA A 73 -6.20 7.22 12.60
N ILE A 74 -7.22 7.94 13.07
CA ILE A 74 -8.56 8.04 12.47
C ILE A 74 -8.80 9.45 11.95
N HIS A 75 -8.54 10.47 12.79
CA HIS A 75 -8.72 11.87 12.46
C HIS A 75 -7.39 12.47 12.02
N TRP A 76 -7.34 12.97 10.80
CA TRP A 76 -6.10 13.42 10.16
C TRP A 76 -6.11 14.91 9.87
N GLU A 77 -5.02 15.59 10.23
CA GLU A 77 -4.69 16.94 9.79
C GLU A 77 -3.71 16.82 8.61
N ILE A 78 -4.22 16.98 7.39
CA ILE A 78 -3.42 16.88 6.16
C ILE A 78 -3.00 18.28 5.73
N ASN A 79 -1.73 18.46 5.41
CA ASN A 79 -1.22 19.72 4.87
C ASN A 79 -1.97 20.08 3.57
N HIS A 80 -2.20 21.38 3.35
CA HIS A 80 -2.92 21.83 2.16
C HIS A 80 -2.02 22.00 0.93
N GLU A 81 -0.70 21.92 1.11
CA GLU A 81 0.29 22.01 0.04
C GLU A 81 0.98 20.65 -0.17
N PRO A 82 1.28 20.31 -1.42
CA PRO A 82 1.98 19.08 -1.72
C PRO A 82 3.40 19.08 -1.15
N ILE A 83 3.91 17.88 -0.90
CA ILE A 83 5.30 17.68 -0.46
C ILE A 83 6.27 18.22 -1.51
N VAL A 84 7.13 19.13 -1.07
CA VAL A 84 8.26 19.64 -1.87
C VAL A 84 9.49 18.79 -1.55
N MET A 85 10.02 18.11 -2.56
CA MET A 85 11.22 17.29 -2.42
C MET A 85 12.47 18.17 -2.45
N LYS A 86 13.43 17.87 -1.55
CA LYS A 86 14.75 18.51 -1.48
C LYS A 86 15.83 17.53 -1.94
N GLY A 87 16.96 18.08 -2.41
CA GLY A 87 18.15 17.29 -2.78
C GLY A 87 17.96 16.46 -4.04
N GLY A 88 18.94 15.60 -4.31
CA GLY A 88 18.90 14.74 -5.47
C GLY A 88 19.32 15.41 -6.77
N ASN A 89 19.23 14.67 -7.86
CA ASN A 89 19.38 15.18 -9.20
C ASN A 89 18.16 16.05 -9.55
N THR A 90 18.39 17.26 -10.04
CA THR A 90 17.31 18.20 -10.42
C THR A 90 16.34 17.63 -11.44
N ASP A 91 16.79 16.69 -12.27
CA ASP A 91 15.96 16.02 -13.27
C ASP A 91 14.80 15.21 -12.65
N PHE A 92 14.95 14.71 -11.41
CA PHE A 92 13.93 13.93 -10.72
C PHE A 92 12.98 14.77 -9.87
N LEU A 93 13.33 16.02 -9.56
CA LEU A 93 12.49 16.92 -8.76
C LEU A 93 11.22 17.33 -9.51
N HIS A 94 11.28 17.35 -10.84
CA HIS A 94 10.18 17.73 -11.73
C HIS A 94 9.51 16.50 -12.36
N SER A 95 8.86 15.69 -11.50
CA SER A 95 8.04 14.58 -11.99
C SER A 95 6.68 15.08 -12.48
N GLU A 96 6.16 14.45 -13.54
CA GLU A 96 4.84 14.76 -14.10
C GLU A 96 3.72 14.50 -13.11
N TYR A 97 3.89 13.48 -12.24
CA TYR A 97 2.92 13.08 -11.21
C TYR A 97 3.60 12.31 -10.08
N LYS A 98 2.93 12.31 -8.92
CA LYS A 98 3.30 11.48 -7.76
C LYS A 98 2.03 10.87 -7.16
N TYR A 99 1.97 9.52 -7.08
CA TYR A 99 0.80 8.84 -6.51
C TYR A 99 1.16 7.53 -5.82
N ASP A 100 0.20 6.99 -5.06
CA ASP A 100 0.27 5.72 -4.33
C ASP A 100 1.52 5.59 -3.43
N PRO A 101 1.68 6.49 -2.46
CA PRO A 101 2.83 6.44 -1.56
C PRO A 101 2.82 5.21 -0.66
N ARG A 102 4.01 4.79 -0.24
CA ARG A 102 4.24 3.88 0.89
C ARG A 102 5.26 4.50 1.81
N VAL A 103 5.10 4.27 3.10
CA VAL A 103 6.07 4.74 4.11
C VAL A 103 6.54 3.55 4.94
N THR A 104 7.84 3.42 5.09
CA THR A 104 8.48 2.34 5.83
C THR A 104 9.57 2.91 6.73
N PHE A 105 9.47 2.67 8.04
CA PHE A 105 10.57 3.00 8.95
C PHE A 105 11.64 1.92 8.88
N ILE A 106 12.88 2.29 8.51
CA ILE A 106 14.02 1.37 8.45
C ILE A 106 15.21 2.08 9.07
N GLU A 107 15.86 1.42 10.03
CA GLU A 107 17.01 1.92 10.78
C GLU A 107 16.67 3.19 11.58
N ASP A 108 16.89 4.38 11.03
CA ASP A 108 16.78 5.66 11.73
C ASP A 108 15.85 6.67 11.05
N ARG A 109 15.20 6.29 9.94
CA ARG A 109 14.40 7.21 9.13
C ARG A 109 13.20 6.57 8.49
N TYR A 110 12.28 7.41 8.02
CA TYR A 110 11.12 7.01 7.25
C TYR A 110 11.44 7.10 5.76
N TRP A 111 11.42 5.96 5.09
CA TRP A 111 11.54 5.87 3.65
C TRP A 111 10.16 5.97 3.01
N VAL A 112 10.05 6.84 2.01
CA VAL A 112 8.84 7.04 1.23
C VAL A 112 9.10 6.55 -0.19
N THR A 113 8.25 5.66 -0.68
CA THR A 113 8.22 5.25 -2.08
C THR A 113 6.89 5.67 -2.70
N TRP A 114 6.89 6.01 -3.97
CA TRP A 114 5.66 6.37 -4.70
C TRP A 114 5.81 6.03 -6.18
N CYS A 115 4.69 5.99 -6.92
CA CYS A 115 4.73 5.97 -8.37
C CYS A 115 5.09 7.37 -8.87
N ASN A 116 6.24 7.49 -9.52
CA ASN A 116 6.83 8.73 -10.00
C ASN A 116 6.74 8.82 -11.52
N GLY A 117 6.25 9.95 -12.04
CA GLY A 117 6.17 10.22 -13.47
C GLY A 117 7.49 10.75 -14.01
N TYR A 118 8.36 9.87 -14.48
CA TYR A 118 9.64 10.23 -15.11
C TYR A 118 9.86 9.38 -16.37
N CYS A 119 9.58 9.95 -17.53
CA CYS A 119 9.59 9.23 -18.83
C CYS A 119 8.68 7.97 -18.81
N GLY A 120 7.58 8.04 -18.08
CA GLY A 120 6.68 6.94 -17.75
C GLY A 120 6.68 6.63 -16.25
N PRO A 121 5.81 5.70 -15.80
CA PRO A 121 5.72 5.36 -14.38
C PRO A 121 6.97 4.61 -13.91
N THR A 122 7.61 5.12 -12.87
CA THR A 122 8.69 4.44 -12.15
C THR A 122 8.49 4.57 -10.64
N ILE A 123 9.42 4.06 -9.83
CA ILE A 123 9.33 4.15 -8.37
C ILE A 123 10.31 5.22 -7.89
N GLY A 124 9.76 6.34 -7.40
CA GLY A 124 10.50 7.35 -6.67
C GLY A 124 10.81 6.89 -5.24
N ILE A 125 11.94 7.31 -4.73
CA ILE A 125 12.38 7.09 -3.34
C ILE A 125 12.77 8.41 -2.71
N ALA A 126 12.33 8.63 -1.48
CA ALA A 126 12.79 9.70 -0.62
C ALA A 126 12.88 9.21 0.82
N TYR A 127 13.54 9.99 1.68
CA TYR A 127 13.48 9.79 3.12
C TYR A 127 13.11 11.08 3.85
N THR A 128 12.59 10.91 5.05
CA THR A 128 12.28 12.00 5.98
C THR A 128 12.56 11.56 7.42
N PHE A 129 12.83 12.53 8.29
CA PHE A 129 12.94 12.29 9.73
C PHE A 129 11.73 12.84 10.50
N ASP A 130 10.98 13.77 9.90
CA ASP A 130 9.99 14.60 10.61
C ASP A 130 8.69 14.83 9.84
N PHE A 131 8.56 14.30 8.62
CA PHE A 131 7.43 14.52 7.70
C PHE A 131 7.19 16.00 7.32
N LYS A 132 8.21 16.85 7.51
CA LYS A 132 8.24 18.25 7.08
C LYS A 132 9.25 18.46 5.96
N GLU A 133 10.41 17.82 6.07
CA GLU A 133 11.45 17.86 5.05
C GLU A 133 11.61 16.46 4.42
N PHE A 134 11.59 16.41 3.09
CA PHE A 134 11.72 15.17 2.33
C PHE A 134 12.90 15.28 1.38
N PHE A 135 13.80 14.31 1.44
CA PHE A 135 15.02 14.25 0.65
C PHE A 135 14.89 13.17 -0.42
N GLN A 136 14.73 13.59 -1.67
CA GLN A 136 14.59 12.67 -2.80
C GLN A 136 15.92 12.02 -3.15
N CYS A 137 15.86 10.70 -3.39
CA CYS A 137 16.94 9.88 -3.89
C CYS A 137 16.76 9.60 -5.39
N GLU A 138 17.63 8.76 -5.95
CA GLU A 138 17.47 8.23 -7.31
C GLU A 138 16.18 7.40 -7.42
N ASN A 139 15.57 7.37 -8.60
CA ASN A 139 14.49 6.44 -8.88
C ASN A 139 14.99 5.00 -8.78
N ALA A 140 14.21 4.11 -8.19
CA ALA A 140 14.63 2.72 -7.96
C ALA A 140 14.82 1.92 -9.26
N PHE A 141 14.00 2.20 -10.26
CA PHE A 141 13.92 1.40 -11.49
C PHE A 141 13.75 2.28 -12.72
N LEU A 142 14.05 1.71 -13.87
CA LEU A 142 13.61 2.27 -15.15
C LEU A 142 12.09 2.19 -15.28
N PRO A 143 11.46 3.06 -16.09
CA PRO A 143 10.09 2.84 -16.52
C PRO A 143 9.98 1.51 -17.29
N PHE A 144 8.98 0.70 -17.09
CA PHE A 144 7.72 0.97 -16.40
C PHE A 144 7.64 0.11 -15.14
N ASN A 145 7.46 0.73 -13.97
CA ASN A 145 7.34 0.00 -12.72
C ASN A 145 6.41 0.74 -11.73
N ARG A 146 5.73 0.02 -10.84
CA ARG A 146 4.76 0.55 -9.87
C ARG A 146 4.76 -0.23 -8.56
N ASN A 147 3.99 0.25 -7.59
CA ASN A 147 3.71 -0.43 -6.33
C ASN A 147 4.98 -0.81 -5.56
N GLY A 148 5.91 0.15 -5.44
CA GLY A 148 7.12 -0.02 -4.65
C GLY A 148 6.80 -0.10 -3.17
N VAL A 149 7.10 -1.25 -2.53
CA VAL A 149 6.86 -1.49 -1.10
C VAL A 149 8.14 -2.06 -0.48
N LEU A 150 8.77 -1.29 0.39
CA LEU A 150 9.96 -1.71 1.13
C LEU A 150 9.60 -2.69 2.26
N PHE A 151 10.47 -3.65 2.52
CA PHE A 151 10.43 -4.41 3.77
C PHE A 151 10.92 -3.53 4.92
N PRO A 152 10.38 -3.71 6.15
CA PRO A 152 10.70 -2.83 7.28
C PRO A 152 12.08 -3.13 7.91
N GLU A 153 12.79 -4.11 7.40
CA GLU A 153 14.15 -4.45 7.79
C GLU A 153 14.94 -5.01 6.59
N LYS A 154 16.25 -5.00 6.69
CA LYS A 154 17.12 -5.64 5.70
C LYS A 154 16.96 -7.16 5.70
N ILE A 155 16.84 -7.74 4.51
CA ILE A 155 16.84 -9.17 4.29
C ILE A 155 18.24 -9.59 3.87
N ASN A 156 18.88 -10.45 4.64
CA ASN A 156 20.27 -10.88 4.41
C ASN A 156 21.24 -9.70 4.19
N GLY A 157 21.09 -8.63 4.98
CA GLY A 157 21.93 -7.44 4.95
C GLY A 157 21.63 -6.45 3.81
N LYS A 158 20.62 -6.68 2.99
CA LYS A 158 20.20 -5.79 1.90
C LYS A 158 18.80 -5.23 2.11
N TYR A 159 18.55 -4.02 1.67
CA TYR A 159 17.20 -3.50 1.51
C TYR A 159 16.45 -4.33 0.48
N ALA A 160 15.19 -4.60 0.72
CA ALA A 160 14.34 -5.38 -0.16
C ALA A 160 13.08 -4.59 -0.51
N MET A 161 12.66 -4.61 -1.78
CA MET A 161 11.48 -3.91 -2.26
C MET A 161 10.66 -4.81 -3.16
N LEU A 162 9.37 -4.91 -2.86
CA LEU A 162 8.39 -5.46 -3.79
C LEU A 162 8.01 -4.40 -4.82
N SER A 163 7.81 -4.83 -6.06
CA SER A 163 7.38 -3.94 -7.14
C SER A 163 6.54 -4.70 -8.17
N ARG A 164 5.90 -3.97 -9.06
CA ARG A 164 5.17 -4.54 -10.19
C ARG A 164 5.61 -3.87 -11.48
N PRO A 165 6.49 -4.49 -12.25
CA PRO A 165 6.75 -4.08 -13.64
C PRO A 165 5.43 -4.06 -14.42
N SER A 166 5.10 -2.95 -15.05
CA SER A 166 3.87 -2.80 -15.82
C SER A 166 3.95 -1.55 -16.71
N ASP A 167 3.45 -1.65 -17.92
CA ASP A 167 3.48 -0.56 -18.89
C ASP A 167 2.52 0.62 -18.56
N ASN A 168 2.39 1.53 -19.49
CA ASN A 168 1.48 2.68 -19.43
C ASN A 168 0.02 2.31 -19.66
N GLY A 169 -0.24 1.14 -20.22
CA GLY A 169 -1.57 0.71 -20.58
C GLY A 169 -2.19 -0.20 -19.51
N HIS A 170 -3.29 -0.80 -19.92
CA HIS A 170 -4.02 -1.78 -19.16
C HIS A 170 -3.66 -3.21 -19.60
N THR A 171 -2.37 -3.45 -19.87
CA THR A 171 -1.96 -4.80 -20.23
C THR A 171 -2.19 -5.78 -19.08
N PRO A 172 -2.43 -7.04 -19.39
CA PRO A 172 -2.57 -8.09 -18.37
C PRO A 172 -1.26 -8.44 -17.66
N PHE A 173 -0.14 -7.78 -17.99
CA PHE A 173 1.13 -7.99 -17.31
C PHE A 173 1.12 -7.29 -15.95
N GLY A 174 1.21 -8.06 -14.88
CA GLY A 174 1.08 -7.47 -13.54
C GLY A 174 1.41 -8.42 -12.40
N ASP A 175 2.58 -9.07 -12.50
CA ASP A 175 3.13 -9.94 -11.46
C ASP A 175 3.91 -9.12 -10.40
N ILE A 176 4.00 -9.63 -9.18
CA ILE A 176 4.82 -9.04 -8.12
C ILE A 176 6.23 -9.59 -8.18
N PHE A 177 7.21 -8.68 -8.21
CA PHE A 177 8.63 -8.95 -8.15
C PHE A 177 9.23 -8.43 -6.84
N ILE A 178 10.38 -8.99 -6.43
CA ILE A 178 11.24 -8.46 -5.38
C ILE A 178 12.59 -8.10 -5.99
N SER A 179 13.18 -7.03 -5.47
CA SER A 179 14.52 -6.57 -5.83
C SER A 179 15.27 -6.19 -4.58
N TYR A 180 16.60 -6.26 -4.62
CA TYR A 180 17.45 -5.99 -3.49
C TYR A 180 18.43 -4.86 -3.80
N SER A 181 18.78 -4.09 -2.75
CA SER A 181 19.74 -2.99 -2.84
C SER A 181 20.67 -2.97 -1.62
N PRO A 182 21.98 -2.70 -1.80
CA PRO A 182 22.87 -2.49 -0.67
C PRO A 182 22.70 -1.11 -0.01
N ASP A 183 22.18 -0.12 -0.74
CA ASP A 183 22.32 1.31 -0.41
C ASP A 183 21.09 2.19 -0.78
N MET A 184 19.94 1.59 -1.15
CA MET A 184 18.74 2.27 -1.65
C MET A 184 18.91 2.98 -3.01
N LYS A 185 20.08 2.92 -3.62
CA LYS A 185 20.38 3.55 -4.91
C LYS A 185 20.45 2.53 -6.05
N TYR A 186 21.20 1.46 -5.84
CA TYR A 186 21.42 0.42 -6.86
C TYR A 186 20.56 -0.80 -6.56
N TRP A 187 19.61 -1.13 -7.45
CA TRP A 187 18.65 -2.22 -7.30
C TRP A 187 18.96 -3.35 -8.28
N GLY A 188 18.97 -4.58 -7.78
CA GLY A 188 19.27 -5.77 -8.57
C GLY A 188 18.68 -7.04 -7.95
N GLU A 189 19.19 -8.20 -8.36
CA GLU A 189 18.74 -9.52 -7.89
C GLU A 189 17.22 -9.71 -8.02
N HIS A 190 16.67 -9.26 -9.16
CA HIS A 190 15.23 -9.29 -9.40
C HIS A 190 14.70 -10.73 -9.45
N ARG A 191 13.62 -11.00 -8.70
CA ARG A 191 12.96 -12.32 -8.66
C ARG A 191 11.46 -12.14 -8.71
N CYS A 192 10.78 -13.00 -9.45
CA CYS A 192 9.31 -13.09 -9.40
C CYS A 192 8.89 -13.72 -8.07
N VAL A 193 7.96 -13.08 -7.38
CA VAL A 193 7.39 -13.52 -6.10
C VAL A 193 6.03 -14.19 -6.33
N MET A 194 5.11 -13.46 -6.96
CA MET A 194 3.78 -13.97 -7.24
C MET A 194 3.37 -13.61 -8.66
N LYS A 195 2.79 -14.57 -9.37
CA LYS A 195 2.14 -14.36 -10.66
C LYS A 195 0.64 -14.17 -10.50
N VAL A 196 0.00 -13.56 -11.49
CA VAL A 196 -1.45 -13.63 -11.64
C VAL A 196 -1.90 -15.09 -11.68
N THR A 197 -3.13 -15.36 -11.27
CA THR A 197 -3.69 -16.72 -11.30
C THR A 197 -4.48 -16.97 -12.57
N PRO A 198 -4.58 -18.22 -13.03
CA PRO A 198 -5.60 -18.58 -14.00
C PRO A 198 -7.00 -18.20 -13.49
N PHE A 199 -7.88 -17.78 -14.40
CA PHE A 199 -9.25 -17.37 -14.05
C PHE A 199 -10.02 -18.45 -13.29
N ILE A 200 -9.81 -19.71 -13.64
CA ILE A 200 -10.49 -20.86 -13.04
C ILE A 200 -10.06 -21.11 -11.58
N ASP A 201 -8.84 -20.71 -11.21
CA ASP A 201 -8.30 -20.95 -9.88
C ASP A 201 -8.70 -19.84 -8.92
N SER A 202 -8.57 -18.57 -9.35
CA SER A 202 -8.94 -17.42 -8.54
C SER A 202 -9.13 -16.16 -9.41
N ALA A 203 -10.33 -15.99 -9.92
CA ALA A 203 -10.65 -14.94 -10.92
C ALA A 203 -10.35 -13.52 -10.45
N TRP A 204 -10.55 -13.18 -9.16
CA TRP A 204 -10.37 -11.82 -8.64
C TRP A 204 -8.91 -11.29 -8.75
N GLN A 205 -7.96 -12.16 -9.03
CA GLN A 205 -6.52 -11.84 -9.13
C GLN A 205 -5.90 -12.33 -10.45
N CYS A 206 -6.71 -12.44 -11.52
CA CYS A 206 -6.26 -13.03 -12.78
C CYS A 206 -5.72 -12.01 -13.78
N THR A 207 -5.97 -10.70 -13.60
CA THR A 207 -5.52 -9.67 -14.55
C THR A 207 -4.21 -9.04 -14.11
N LYS A 208 -4.12 -8.59 -12.87
CA LYS A 208 -2.91 -8.04 -12.26
C LYS A 208 -3.00 -8.12 -10.73
N ILE A 209 -1.84 -8.15 -10.09
CA ILE A 209 -1.70 -8.13 -8.64
C ILE A 209 -0.64 -7.10 -8.25
N GLY A 210 -0.68 -6.59 -7.04
CA GLY A 210 0.36 -5.65 -6.58
C GLY A 210 0.42 -5.58 -5.07
N ALA A 211 1.63 -5.40 -4.54
CA ALA A 211 1.86 -5.24 -3.12
C ALA A 211 1.08 -4.05 -2.57
N GLY A 212 0.49 -4.22 -1.41
CA GLY A 212 -0.33 -3.22 -0.73
C GLY A 212 0.43 -2.54 0.40
N ALA A 213 0.20 -2.97 1.63
CA ALA A 213 0.88 -2.46 2.81
C ALA A 213 2.29 -3.02 2.96
N VAL A 214 3.11 -2.34 3.77
CA VAL A 214 4.42 -2.86 4.22
C VAL A 214 4.23 -4.23 4.85
N PRO A 215 5.02 -5.26 4.47
CA PRO A 215 4.88 -6.60 5.02
C PRO A 215 5.08 -6.64 6.53
N ILE A 216 4.21 -7.37 7.22
CA ILE A 216 4.26 -7.54 8.69
C ILE A 216 5.04 -8.81 9.02
N LYS A 217 6.07 -8.69 9.84
CA LYS A 217 6.84 -9.84 10.31
C LYS A 217 6.03 -10.63 11.33
N THR A 218 5.74 -11.90 11.03
CA THR A 218 5.09 -12.85 11.93
C THR A 218 6.00 -14.06 12.16
N LYS A 219 5.67 -14.90 13.13
CA LYS A 219 6.38 -16.18 13.34
C LYS A 219 6.23 -17.16 12.15
N ASP A 220 5.19 -16.97 11.35
CA ASP A 220 4.81 -17.85 10.25
C ASP A 220 5.33 -17.40 8.88
N GLY A 221 5.90 -16.18 8.80
CA GLY A 221 6.37 -15.55 7.56
C GLY A 221 6.08 -14.06 7.53
N TRP A 222 6.46 -13.40 6.45
CA TRP A 222 6.05 -12.03 6.15
C TRP A 222 4.60 -12.02 5.68
N LEU A 223 3.70 -11.47 6.47
CA LEU A 223 2.30 -11.27 6.06
C LEU A 223 2.22 -10.06 5.15
N LEU A 224 1.91 -10.29 3.89
CA LEU A 224 1.73 -9.29 2.84
C LEU A 224 0.25 -9.14 2.52
N PHE A 225 -0.32 -7.94 2.73
CA PHE A 225 -1.59 -7.56 2.11
C PHE A 225 -1.32 -7.09 0.69
N TYR A 226 -2.08 -7.59 -0.27
CA TYR A 226 -1.94 -7.23 -1.68
C TYR A 226 -3.30 -7.02 -2.33
N HIS A 227 -3.34 -6.31 -3.44
CA HIS A 227 -4.54 -6.22 -4.27
C HIS A 227 -4.45 -7.17 -5.44
N GLY A 228 -5.57 -7.77 -5.78
CA GLY A 228 -5.79 -8.48 -7.02
C GLY A 228 -6.85 -7.77 -7.85
N VAL A 229 -6.77 -7.93 -9.16
CA VAL A 229 -7.63 -7.23 -10.12
C VAL A 229 -8.21 -8.21 -11.13
N ILE A 230 -9.50 -8.06 -11.37
CA ILE A 230 -10.20 -8.70 -12.48
C ILE A 230 -10.81 -7.62 -13.38
N ASN A 231 -10.80 -7.87 -14.69
CA ASN A 231 -11.54 -7.07 -15.66
C ASN A 231 -12.98 -7.59 -15.75
N THR A 232 -13.96 -6.72 -15.62
CA THR A 232 -15.38 -7.03 -15.67
C THR A 232 -16.06 -6.18 -16.74
N CYS A 233 -17.34 -6.44 -17.02
CA CYS A 233 -18.14 -5.60 -17.92
C CYS A 233 -18.27 -4.14 -17.44
N ASN A 234 -18.05 -3.88 -16.15
CA ASN A 234 -18.07 -2.53 -15.54
C ASN A 234 -16.66 -2.03 -15.17
N GLY A 235 -15.65 -2.39 -15.96
CA GLY A 235 -14.26 -2.03 -15.72
C GLY A 235 -13.55 -2.94 -14.74
N PHE A 236 -12.47 -2.44 -14.15
CA PHE A 236 -11.67 -3.21 -13.20
C PHE A 236 -12.32 -3.27 -11.81
N ARG A 237 -12.24 -4.44 -11.20
CA ARG A 237 -12.58 -4.62 -9.78
C ARG A 237 -11.33 -5.00 -9.01
N TYR A 238 -11.02 -4.21 -7.98
CA TYR A 238 -9.87 -4.43 -7.10
C TYR A 238 -10.34 -5.01 -5.77
N SER A 239 -9.70 -6.09 -5.35
CA SER A 239 -9.99 -6.75 -4.07
C SER A 239 -8.69 -7.02 -3.31
N MET A 240 -8.76 -7.12 -2.00
CA MET A 240 -7.62 -7.36 -1.13
C MET A 240 -7.54 -8.83 -0.74
N GLY A 241 -6.32 -9.39 -0.81
CA GLY A 241 -5.96 -10.68 -0.26
C GLY A 241 -4.73 -10.62 0.60
N ALA A 242 -4.28 -11.78 1.11
CA ALA A 242 -3.05 -11.91 1.86
C ALA A 242 -2.17 -13.04 1.33
N ALA A 243 -0.87 -12.88 1.53
CA ALA A 243 0.13 -13.91 1.28
C ALA A 243 1.12 -13.97 2.44
N LEU A 244 1.67 -15.15 2.67
CA LEU A 244 2.79 -15.37 3.58
C LEU A 244 4.03 -15.65 2.74
N LEU A 245 5.09 -14.83 2.95
CA LEU A 245 6.37 -15.00 2.29
C LEU A 245 7.40 -15.54 3.30
N ASP A 246 8.37 -16.30 2.82
CA ASP A 246 9.44 -16.84 3.67
C ASP A 246 10.26 -15.71 4.30
N LEU A 247 10.57 -15.84 5.58
CA LEU A 247 11.27 -14.78 6.34
C LEU A 247 12.68 -14.49 5.81
N ASN A 248 13.40 -15.52 5.38
CA ASN A 248 14.78 -15.39 4.92
C ASN A 248 14.89 -15.24 3.39
N ASN A 249 13.89 -15.71 2.67
CA ASN A 249 13.80 -15.60 1.23
C ASN A 249 12.40 -15.19 0.78
N PRO A 250 12.03 -13.90 0.88
CA PRO A 250 10.69 -13.42 0.55
C PRO A 250 10.27 -13.60 -0.93
N SER A 251 11.16 -14.06 -1.80
CA SER A 251 10.76 -14.49 -3.15
C SER A 251 9.96 -15.79 -3.14
N LYS A 252 9.98 -16.53 -2.03
CA LYS A 252 9.23 -17.77 -1.84
C LYS A 252 7.91 -17.49 -1.12
N VAL A 253 6.80 -17.80 -1.78
CA VAL A 253 5.45 -17.77 -1.19
C VAL A 253 5.21 -19.07 -0.43
N ILE A 254 4.85 -18.96 0.84
CA ILE A 254 4.48 -20.07 1.72
C ILE A 254 3.00 -20.41 1.55
N ALA A 255 2.16 -19.37 1.51
CA ALA A 255 0.72 -19.49 1.31
C ALA A 255 0.17 -18.19 0.69
N ARG A 256 -0.94 -18.29 -0.05
CA ARG A 256 -1.60 -17.17 -0.72
C ARG A 256 -3.10 -17.42 -0.78
N THR A 257 -3.91 -16.47 -0.36
CA THR A 257 -5.37 -16.66 -0.32
C THR A 257 -5.97 -16.90 -1.70
N GLN A 258 -6.75 -17.97 -1.84
CA GLN A 258 -7.61 -18.20 -3.00
C GLN A 258 -8.82 -17.28 -2.99
N PRO A 259 -9.61 -17.19 -1.90
CA PRO A 259 -10.65 -16.16 -1.78
C PRO A 259 -10.01 -14.81 -1.36
N TYR A 260 -10.67 -13.72 -1.70
CA TYR A 260 -10.28 -12.41 -1.18
C TYR A 260 -10.60 -12.28 0.31
N LEU A 261 -9.90 -11.38 1.00
CA LEU A 261 -10.21 -10.96 2.38
C LEU A 261 -11.23 -9.84 2.43
N LEU A 262 -11.15 -8.91 1.47
CA LEU A 262 -12.04 -7.78 1.36
C LEU A 262 -12.24 -7.41 -0.11
N ALA A 263 -13.48 -7.21 -0.52
CA ALA A 263 -13.85 -6.79 -1.87
C ALA A 263 -14.85 -5.64 -1.81
N PRO A 264 -14.97 -4.81 -2.85
CA PRO A 264 -15.92 -3.70 -2.86
C PRO A 264 -17.36 -4.17 -2.59
N ALA A 265 -17.99 -3.58 -1.57
CA ALA A 265 -19.35 -3.93 -1.14
C ALA A 265 -20.16 -2.72 -0.68
N THR A 266 -19.52 -1.65 -0.21
CA THR A 266 -20.19 -0.44 0.28
C THR A 266 -20.26 0.62 -0.82
N LEU A 267 -21.14 1.62 -0.63
CA LEU A 267 -21.34 2.68 -1.62
C LEU A 267 -20.04 3.44 -1.93
N TYR A 268 -19.26 3.78 -0.91
CA TYR A 268 -18.00 4.51 -1.07
C TYR A 268 -16.87 3.67 -1.69
N GLU A 269 -17.04 2.36 -1.84
CA GLU A 269 -16.10 1.46 -2.54
C GLU A 269 -16.55 1.15 -3.97
N THR A 270 -17.86 1.23 -4.22
CA THR A 270 -18.45 0.88 -5.52
C THR A 270 -18.75 2.10 -6.39
N THR A 271 -18.68 3.31 -5.80
CA THR A 271 -18.99 4.58 -6.48
C THR A 271 -17.93 5.62 -6.16
N GLY A 272 -17.27 6.14 -7.19
CA GLY A 272 -16.20 7.14 -7.08
C GLY A 272 -15.54 7.41 -8.42
N ASP A 273 -14.34 7.98 -8.40
CA ASP A 273 -13.57 8.32 -9.61
C ASP A 273 -13.19 7.05 -10.40
N VAL A 274 -12.87 5.97 -9.69
CA VAL A 274 -12.76 4.62 -10.26
C VAL A 274 -13.61 3.66 -9.41
N PRO A 275 -14.76 3.21 -9.92
CA PRO A 275 -15.66 2.36 -9.14
C PRO A 275 -15.06 0.97 -8.86
N ASN A 276 -15.57 0.30 -7.81
CA ASN A 276 -15.21 -1.07 -7.45
C ASN A 276 -13.74 -1.25 -7.03
N VAL A 277 -13.22 -0.36 -6.18
CA VAL A 277 -11.84 -0.44 -5.69
C VAL A 277 -11.78 -0.57 -4.16
N VAL A 278 -11.06 -1.60 -3.70
CA VAL A 278 -10.49 -1.75 -2.36
C VAL A 278 -8.98 -1.96 -2.55
N PHE A 279 -8.19 -0.92 -2.29
CA PHE A 279 -6.75 -0.89 -2.58
C PHE A 279 -5.95 -0.70 -1.28
N PRO A 280 -5.39 -1.79 -0.68
CA PRO A 280 -4.64 -1.70 0.57
C PRO A 280 -3.34 -0.90 0.38
N CYS A 281 -3.04 -0.01 1.33
CA CYS A 281 -1.91 0.92 1.22
C CYS A 281 -1.01 0.92 2.45
N ALA A 282 -1.56 0.78 3.64
CA ALA A 282 -0.81 0.77 4.89
C ALA A 282 -1.46 -0.18 5.89
N ALA A 283 -0.69 -0.62 6.89
CA ALA A 283 -1.17 -1.45 7.98
C ALA A 283 -0.49 -1.03 9.29
N LEU A 284 -1.28 -0.52 10.22
CA LEU A 284 -0.86 -0.40 11.61
C LEU A 284 -1.15 -1.71 12.32
N HIS A 285 -0.20 -2.23 13.10
CA HIS A 285 -0.36 -3.54 13.73
C HIS A 285 0.26 -3.62 15.11
N SER A 286 -0.25 -4.53 15.90
CA SER A 286 0.34 -4.99 17.17
C SER A 286 0.33 -6.52 17.19
N ILE A 287 1.51 -7.11 17.15
CA ILE A 287 1.66 -8.58 17.26
C ILE A 287 1.22 -9.06 18.65
N GLU A 288 1.54 -8.29 19.71
CA GLU A 288 1.21 -8.62 21.11
C GLU A 288 -0.31 -8.61 21.34
N GLU A 289 -1.03 -7.64 20.75
CA GLU A 289 -2.49 -7.55 20.86
C GLU A 289 -3.22 -8.36 19.80
N ASP A 290 -2.50 -8.99 18.87
CA ASP A 290 -3.04 -9.73 17.72
C ASP A 290 -3.98 -8.90 16.87
N LYS A 291 -3.62 -7.65 16.58
CA LYS A 291 -4.48 -6.68 15.87
C LYS A 291 -3.79 -6.11 14.65
N VAL A 292 -4.55 -5.88 13.61
CA VAL A 292 -4.15 -5.10 12.43
C VAL A 292 -5.28 -4.19 11.98
N ALA A 293 -4.90 -2.98 11.61
CA ALA A 293 -5.76 -1.96 11.00
C ALA A 293 -5.18 -1.64 9.60
N VAL A 294 -5.88 -2.04 8.54
CA VAL A 294 -5.44 -1.86 7.15
C VAL A 294 -6.16 -0.65 6.56
N TYR A 295 -5.38 0.33 6.14
CA TYR A 295 -5.88 1.49 5.37
C TYR A 295 -5.95 1.13 3.90
N TYR A 296 -7.04 1.51 3.26
CA TYR A 296 -7.23 1.26 1.83
C TYR A 296 -7.88 2.44 1.12
N GLY A 297 -7.49 2.65 -0.13
CA GLY A 297 -8.20 3.53 -1.03
C GLY A 297 -9.49 2.88 -1.49
N ALA A 298 -10.58 3.63 -1.43
CA ALA A 298 -11.90 3.18 -1.82
C ALA A 298 -12.39 3.98 -3.03
N ALA A 299 -12.76 3.28 -4.10
CA ALA A 299 -13.23 3.82 -5.38
C ALA A 299 -12.35 4.95 -5.94
N ASP A 300 -11.03 4.93 -5.67
CA ASP A 300 -10.05 5.97 -6.00
C ASP A 300 -10.51 7.39 -5.59
N THR A 301 -11.18 7.49 -4.44
CA THR A 301 -11.87 8.73 -4.04
C THR A 301 -11.66 9.09 -2.57
N VAL A 302 -11.71 8.10 -1.68
CA VAL A 302 -11.68 8.27 -0.23
C VAL A 302 -10.81 7.22 0.43
N VAL A 303 -10.53 7.37 1.73
CA VAL A 303 -9.78 6.39 2.53
C VAL A 303 -10.71 5.68 3.50
N GLY A 304 -10.68 4.36 3.45
CA GLY A 304 -11.29 3.49 4.44
C GLY A 304 -10.26 2.76 5.31
N ILE A 305 -10.72 2.21 6.42
CA ILE A 305 -9.94 1.36 7.31
C ILE A 305 -10.71 0.06 7.60
N ALA A 306 -10.00 -1.05 7.63
CA ALA A 306 -10.55 -2.35 8.00
C ALA A 306 -9.66 -3.02 9.04
N PHE A 307 -10.29 -3.77 9.93
CA PHE A 307 -9.63 -4.43 11.05
C PHE A 307 -9.60 -5.95 10.85
N GLY A 308 -8.65 -6.61 11.51
CA GLY A 308 -8.57 -8.05 11.56
C GLY A 308 -7.63 -8.53 12.66
N ARG A 309 -7.73 -9.80 13.04
CA ARG A 309 -6.74 -10.43 13.92
C ARG A 309 -5.66 -11.09 13.08
N ILE A 310 -4.39 -10.77 13.37
CA ILE A 310 -3.25 -11.26 12.60
C ILE A 310 -3.23 -12.79 12.57
N SER A 311 -3.46 -13.43 13.71
CA SER A 311 -3.49 -14.88 13.85
C SER A 311 -4.58 -15.53 12.99
N GLU A 312 -5.78 -14.92 12.92
CA GLU A 312 -6.89 -15.41 12.09
C GLU A 312 -6.60 -15.22 10.61
N ILE A 313 -6.02 -14.08 10.21
CA ILE A 313 -5.64 -13.81 8.81
C ILE A 313 -4.56 -14.81 8.35
N VAL A 314 -3.53 -15.04 9.20
CA VAL A 314 -2.47 -16.02 8.92
C VAL A 314 -3.05 -17.42 8.77
N LYS A 315 -3.92 -17.83 9.71
CA LYS A 315 -4.61 -19.12 9.66
C LYS A 315 -5.44 -19.27 8.40
N PHE A 316 -6.29 -18.27 8.11
CA PHE A 316 -7.13 -18.26 6.92
C PHE A 316 -6.30 -18.35 5.63
N THR A 317 -5.17 -17.62 5.56
CA THR A 317 -4.27 -17.65 4.39
C THR A 317 -3.70 -19.02 4.17
N LYS A 318 -3.35 -19.76 5.23
CA LYS A 318 -2.81 -21.14 5.13
C LYS A 318 -3.88 -22.16 4.76
N GLU A 319 -5.07 -22.06 5.38
CA GLU A 319 -6.17 -23.02 5.18
C GLU A 319 -6.85 -22.86 3.82
N ASN A 320 -6.80 -21.66 3.23
CA ASN A 320 -7.41 -21.34 1.95
C ASN A 320 -6.36 -20.95 0.90
N SER A 321 -5.20 -21.58 0.93
CA SER A 321 -4.12 -21.26 -0.01
C SER A 321 -4.37 -21.89 -1.39
N LEU A 322 -3.96 -21.12 -2.41
CA LEU A 322 -3.79 -21.60 -3.78
C LEU A 322 -2.73 -22.70 -3.86
#